data_80a0ef3716a2d79cb87730a84203ad96
#
_entry.id   80a0ef3716a2d79cb87730a84203ad96
#
_cell.length_a   1.000
_cell.length_b   1.000
_cell.length_c   1.000
_cell.angle_alpha   90.00
_cell.angle_beta   90.00
_cell.angle_gamma   90.00
#
_symmetry.space_group_name_H-M   'P 1'
#
loop_
_entity.id
_entity.type
_entity.pdbx_description
1 polymer ?
#
loop_
_entity_poly.entity_id
_entity_poly.type
_entity_poly.pdbx_seq_one_letter_code
_entity_poly.pdbx_strand_id
1 'polypeptide(L)'
;PDAIPDSDNDGINDVQDKCTSQPEDKDGFQDDDGCPDPDNDADGILDTKDKCPSVTGPVENSGCPDTDADKDGIVDRLDNCPDEAGTEKNHGCKAKQLVVITKDQLKILDQVHFVTGSAKLARSSNALLDNIARVMLAHLEIWKVKVEGYTDNVGKPDKNQKLSENRSQSVVEYLVKKGVAPERLQAIGHGQDNPIGDNKTAK
;
A
#
# COMPACT_ATOMS: atom_id res chain seq x y z
N PRO A 1 59.61 -12.15 -1.59
CA PRO A 1 58.62 -11.90 -0.58
C PRO A 1 57.40 -12.72 -0.94
N ASP A 2 56.98 -13.60 -0.03
CA ASP A 2 55.80 -14.41 -0.22
C ASP A 2 54.58 -13.48 -0.28
N ALA A 3 53.66 -13.72 -1.19
CA ALA A 3 52.43 -12.92 -1.28
C ALA A 3 51.65 -13.11 0.02
N ILE A 4 51.14 -12.03 0.57
CA ILE A 4 50.26 -12.10 1.75
C ILE A 4 49.00 -12.81 1.31
N PRO A 5 48.57 -13.89 2.03
CA PRO A 5 47.37 -14.62 1.65
C PRO A 5 46.12 -13.73 1.73
N ASP A 6 45.13 -14.02 0.89
CA ASP A 6 43.78 -13.47 0.84
C ASP A 6 42.89 -14.71 0.64
N SER A 7 42.34 -15.21 1.76
CA SER A 7 41.76 -16.55 1.84
C SER A 7 40.39 -16.69 1.20
N ASP A 8 39.60 -15.63 1.16
CA ASP A 8 38.27 -15.61 0.56
C ASP A 8 38.20 -14.82 -0.76
N ASN A 9 39.32 -14.18 -1.15
CA ASN A 9 39.52 -13.46 -2.41
C ASN A 9 38.67 -12.22 -2.57
N ASP A 10 38.45 -11.48 -1.49
CA ASP A 10 37.70 -10.20 -1.53
C ASP A 10 38.58 -9.00 -1.89
N GLY A 11 39.91 -9.17 -1.86
CA GLY A 11 40.92 -8.17 -2.18
C GLY A 11 41.53 -7.51 -0.92
N ILE A 12 41.14 -7.94 0.28
CA ILE A 12 41.69 -7.57 1.57
C ILE A 12 42.54 -8.76 2.05
N ASN A 13 43.81 -8.52 2.43
CA ASN A 13 44.65 -9.63 2.86
C ASN A 13 44.31 -10.09 4.28
N ASP A 14 44.56 -11.40 4.59
CA ASP A 14 44.22 -12.03 5.87
C ASP A 14 44.78 -11.30 7.13
N VAL A 15 45.74 -10.40 6.98
CA VAL A 15 46.30 -9.63 8.12
C VAL A 15 45.42 -8.40 8.42
N GLN A 16 44.76 -7.88 7.42
CA GLN A 16 43.90 -6.69 7.52
C GLN A 16 42.42 -7.06 7.61
N ASP A 17 42.09 -8.23 7.09
CA ASP A 17 40.75 -8.79 7.05
C ASP A 17 40.33 -9.35 8.41
N LYS A 18 39.20 -8.88 8.92
CA LYS A 18 38.59 -9.38 10.16
C LYS A 18 37.79 -10.65 9.96
N CYS A 19 37.34 -10.91 8.72
CA CYS A 19 36.47 -12.04 8.35
C CYS A 19 37.10 -12.97 7.29
N THR A 20 38.35 -13.34 7.39
CA THR A 20 39.20 -14.07 6.43
C THR A 20 38.61 -15.29 5.70
N SER A 21 37.37 -15.65 5.91
CA SER A 21 36.64 -16.75 5.28
C SER A 21 35.29 -16.37 4.70
N GLN A 22 34.91 -15.07 4.78
CA GLN A 22 33.64 -14.53 4.29
C GLN A 22 33.94 -13.25 3.53
N PRO A 23 33.88 -13.27 2.20
CA PRO A 23 34.26 -12.11 1.41
C PRO A 23 33.37 -10.90 1.68
N GLU A 24 33.97 -9.74 1.66
CA GLU A 24 33.35 -8.43 1.72
C GLU A 24 32.29 -8.22 0.62
N ASP A 25 31.15 -7.60 0.91
CA ASP A 25 30.05 -7.43 -0.06
C ASP A 25 30.10 -6.10 -0.83
N LYS A 26 31.01 -5.18 -0.48
CA LYS A 26 31.37 -3.94 -1.23
C LYS A 26 30.18 -3.09 -1.61
N ASP A 27 29.35 -2.80 -0.63
CA ASP A 27 28.12 -2.01 -0.81
C ASP A 27 28.27 -0.52 -0.44
N GLY A 28 29.44 -0.12 0.05
CA GLY A 28 29.77 1.24 0.47
C GLY A 28 29.69 1.47 1.98
N PHE A 29 29.40 0.41 2.75
CA PHE A 29 29.39 0.44 4.21
C PHE A 29 30.51 -0.45 4.75
N GLN A 30 31.40 0.08 5.57
CA GLN A 30 32.53 -0.60 6.20
C GLN A 30 33.43 -1.46 5.28
N ASP A 31 33.43 -1.22 3.98
CA ASP A 31 34.14 -2.00 2.92
C ASP A 31 35.64 -2.25 3.17
N ASP A 32 36.26 -1.62 4.16
CA ASP A 32 37.71 -1.70 4.44
C ASP A 32 38.04 -2.79 5.48
N ASP A 33 37.04 -3.43 6.12
CA ASP A 33 37.32 -4.34 7.23
C ASP A 33 37.27 -5.82 6.86
N GLY A 34 36.81 -6.16 5.66
CA GLY A 34 36.76 -7.51 5.10
C GLY A 34 35.60 -8.36 5.62
N CYS A 35 34.58 -7.74 6.23
CA CYS A 35 33.43 -8.43 6.76
C CYS A 35 32.17 -7.99 6.03
N PRO A 36 31.37 -8.90 5.46
CA PRO A 36 30.10 -8.51 4.86
C PRO A 36 29.12 -7.98 5.91
N ASP A 37 28.49 -6.84 5.61
CA ASP A 37 27.50 -6.18 6.46
C ASP A 37 26.08 -6.29 5.83
N PRO A 38 25.42 -7.43 5.95
CA PRO A 38 24.16 -7.69 5.23
C PRO A 38 22.96 -6.89 5.77
N ASP A 39 23.13 -6.10 6.83
CA ASP A 39 22.12 -5.26 7.50
C ASP A 39 22.86 -4.06 8.10
N ASN A 40 23.11 -3.05 7.25
CA ASN A 40 24.00 -1.92 7.53
C ASN A 40 23.55 -1.02 8.68
N ASP A 41 22.24 -0.90 8.93
CA ASP A 41 21.67 -0.08 10.00
C ASP A 41 21.18 -0.88 11.22
N ALA A 42 21.28 -2.20 11.13
CA ALA A 42 20.92 -3.16 12.17
C ALA A 42 19.43 -3.07 12.60
N ASP A 43 18.52 -2.80 11.67
CA ASP A 43 17.08 -2.77 11.96
C ASP A 43 16.41 -4.16 11.84
N GLY A 44 17.15 -5.16 11.37
CA GLY A 44 16.72 -6.55 11.21
C GLY A 44 16.17 -6.85 9.81
N ILE A 45 16.31 -5.91 8.88
CA ILE A 45 15.97 -6.10 7.47
C ILE A 45 17.25 -6.10 6.67
N LEU A 46 17.49 -7.16 5.91
CA LEU A 46 18.67 -7.22 5.06
C LEU A 46 18.64 -6.11 3.99
N ASP A 47 19.78 -5.51 3.67
CA ASP A 47 19.93 -4.42 2.70
C ASP A 47 19.27 -4.71 1.35
N THR A 48 19.33 -5.95 0.90
CA THR A 48 18.68 -6.41 -0.35
C THR A 48 17.14 -6.31 -0.32
N LYS A 49 16.54 -6.15 0.87
CA LYS A 49 15.09 -6.04 1.10
C LYS A 49 14.70 -4.72 1.73
N ASP A 50 15.71 -3.96 2.17
CA ASP A 50 15.54 -2.67 2.80
C ASP A 50 15.51 -1.56 1.74
N LYS A 51 14.56 -0.63 1.87
CA LYS A 51 14.50 0.56 1.02
C LYS A 51 15.40 1.68 1.51
N CYS A 52 15.79 1.62 2.78
CA CYS A 52 16.63 2.62 3.44
C CYS A 52 17.81 1.97 4.18
N PRO A 53 18.69 1.16 3.52
CA PRO A 53 19.63 0.26 4.14
C PRO A 53 20.70 0.90 5.05
N SER A 54 20.69 2.20 5.20
CA SER A 54 21.62 2.95 6.08
C SER A 54 20.90 3.75 7.13
N VAL A 55 19.57 3.61 7.30
CA VAL A 55 18.78 4.42 8.23
C VAL A 55 17.66 3.56 8.82
N THR A 56 17.88 3.09 10.05
CA THR A 56 16.95 2.24 10.80
C THR A 56 15.48 2.63 10.69
N GLY A 57 14.63 1.70 10.29
CA GLY A 57 13.20 1.89 10.22
C GLY A 57 12.38 0.63 10.53
N PRO A 58 11.06 0.74 10.67
CA PRO A 58 10.24 -0.41 10.96
C PRO A 58 10.01 -1.30 9.72
N VAL A 59 9.84 -2.60 9.94
CA VAL A 59 9.52 -3.59 8.90
C VAL A 59 8.26 -3.20 8.11
N GLU A 60 7.29 -2.58 8.78
CA GLU A 60 6.05 -2.09 8.20
C GLU A 60 6.28 -1.01 7.14
N ASN A 61 7.37 -0.25 7.24
CA ASN A 61 7.80 0.77 6.26
C ASN A 61 8.96 0.29 5.39
N SER A 62 9.21 -1.02 5.34
CA SER A 62 10.28 -1.64 4.54
C SER A 62 11.67 -1.08 4.88
N GLY A 63 11.98 -0.90 6.19
CA GLY A 63 13.24 -0.42 6.69
C GLY A 63 13.43 1.10 6.67
N CYS A 64 12.48 1.85 6.14
CA CYS A 64 12.58 3.32 6.19
C CYS A 64 11.96 3.89 7.46
N PRO A 65 12.49 4.99 8.02
CA PRO A 65 11.88 5.70 9.13
C PRO A 65 10.45 6.12 8.84
N ASP A 66 9.59 6.02 9.84
CA ASP A 66 8.25 6.61 9.76
C ASP A 66 8.35 8.14 9.90
N THR A 67 7.60 8.85 9.08
CA THR A 67 7.44 10.31 9.12
C THR A 67 6.05 10.68 9.64
N ASP A 68 5.93 11.87 10.23
CA ASP A 68 4.68 12.49 10.68
C ASP A 68 4.81 13.98 10.33
N ALA A 69 4.32 14.33 9.14
CA ALA A 69 4.58 15.62 8.51
C ALA A 69 3.82 16.76 9.20
N ASP A 70 2.58 16.53 9.64
CA ASP A 70 1.73 17.52 10.30
C ASP A 70 1.78 17.46 11.83
N LYS A 71 2.44 16.44 12.38
CA LYS A 71 2.72 16.24 13.82
C LYS A 71 1.47 16.02 14.66
N ASP A 72 0.50 15.31 14.15
CA ASP A 72 -0.70 14.95 14.90
C ASP A 72 -0.55 13.63 15.69
N GLY A 73 0.58 12.94 15.55
CA GLY A 73 0.92 11.69 16.22
C GLY A 73 0.56 10.45 15.43
N ILE A 74 0.10 10.60 14.19
CA ILE A 74 -0.17 9.50 13.27
C ILE A 74 0.86 9.55 12.15
N VAL A 75 1.56 8.45 11.92
CA VAL A 75 2.57 8.39 10.87
C VAL A 75 1.95 8.51 9.49
N ASP A 76 2.62 9.22 8.58
CA ASP A 76 2.10 9.56 7.24
C ASP A 76 1.50 8.37 6.47
N ARG A 77 2.14 7.19 6.56
CA ARG A 77 1.65 5.98 5.86
C ARG A 77 0.32 5.43 6.39
N LEU A 78 -0.11 5.84 7.58
CA LEU A 78 -1.38 5.44 8.22
C LEU A 78 -2.35 6.61 8.37
N ASP A 79 -1.91 7.80 8.00
CA ASP A 79 -2.69 9.02 8.08
C ASP A 79 -3.47 9.28 6.77
N ASN A 80 -4.78 9.40 6.86
CA ASN A 80 -5.60 9.74 5.70
C ASN A 80 -5.38 11.18 5.19
N CYS A 81 -4.77 12.06 6.01
CA CYS A 81 -4.53 13.48 5.74
C CYS A 81 -3.14 13.93 6.21
N PRO A 82 -2.03 13.39 5.67
CA PRO A 82 -0.68 13.55 6.21
C PRO A 82 -0.15 15.00 6.23
N ASP A 83 -0.85 15.93 5.61
CA ASP A 83 -0.50 17.36 5.57
C ASP A 83 -1.43 18.24 6.43
N GLU A 84 -2.39 17.65 7.16
CA GLU A 84 -3.42 18.38 7.90
C GLU A 84 -3.72 17.74 9.26
N ALA A 85 -3.05 18.17 10.31
CA ALA A 85 -3.19 17.64 11.67
C ALA A 85 -4.64 17.45 12.10
N GLY A 86 -4.99 16.22 12.41
CA GLY A 86 -6.34 15.82 12.76
C GLY A 86 -6.42 15.08 14.09
N THR A 87 -7.14 13.98 14.15
CA THR A 87 -7.28 13.17 15.35
C THR A 87 -7.23 11.70 15.00
N GLU A 88 -6.72 10.86 15.91
CA GLU A 88 -6.72 9.41 15.79
C GLU A 88 -8.13 8.86 15.49
N LYS A 89 -9.16 9.40 16.12
CA LYS A 89 -10.56 9.04 15.88
C LYS A 89 -11.01 9.25 14.43
N ASN A 90 -10.41 10.21 13.76
CA ASN A 90 -10.70 10.56 12.37
C ASN A 90 -9.55 10.16 11.44
N HIS A 91 -8.67 9.24 11.88
CA HIS A 91 -7.53 8.73 11.08
C HIS A 91 -6.69 9.87 10.50
N GLY A 92 -6.23 10.80 11.37
CA GLY A 92 -5.38 11.92 11.00
C GLY A 92 -6.07 13.08 10.28
N CYS A 93 -7.39 13.06 10.15
CA CYS A 93 -8.12 14.15 9.50
C CYS A 93 -8.97 14.94 10.50
N LYS A 94 -9.25 16.22 10.18
CA LYS A 94 -10.21 17.05 10.94
C LYS A 94 -11.64 16.56 10.77
N ALA A 95 -12.01 16.12 9.57
CA ALA A 95 -13.33 15.62 9.26
C ALA A 95 -13.43 14.11 9.47
N LYS A 96 -14.64 13.62 9.83
CA LYS A 96 -14.93 12.19 9.92
C LYS A 96 -14.58 11.49 8.61
N GLN A 97 -13.83 10.39 8.73
CA GLN A 97 -13.42 9.58 7.59
C GLN A 97 -14.37 8.40 7.37
N LEU A 98 -14.56 8.04 6.11
CA LEU A 98 -15.33 6.88 5.66
C LEU A 98 -14.43 5.78 5.08
N VAL A 99 -13.14 6.02 5.10
CA VAL A 99 -12.08 5.12 4.62
C VAL A 99 -10.98 5.10 5.66
N VAL A 100 -10.36 3.94 5.86
CA VAL A 100 -9.20 3.75 6.74
C VAL A 100 -8.11 3.06 5.94
N ILE A 101 -6.91 3.60 6.01
CA ILE A 101 -5.71 2.95 5.49
C ILE A 101 -5.30 1.86 6.48
N THR A 102 -5.03 0.68 5.97
CA THR A 102 -4.41 -0.41 6.71
C THR A 102 -3.18 -0.89 5.93
N LYS A 103 -2.34 -1.71 6.57
CA LYS A 103 -1.11 -2.23 5.93
C LYS A 103 -1.31 -2.73 4.50
N ASP A 104 -2.42 -3.41 4.21
CA ASP A 104 -2.62 -4.14 2.96
C ASP A 104 -3.83 -3.67 2.14
N GLN A 105 -4.66 -2.77 2.67
CA GLN A 105 -5.91 -2.39 2.01
C GLN A 105 -6.48 -1.05 2.47
N LEU A 106 -7.32 -0.48 1.62
CA LEU A 106 -8.24 0.59 2.00
C LEU A 106 -9.53 -0.04 2.53
N LYS A 107 -9.76 0.06 3.84
CA LYS A 107 -10.99 -0.39 4.46
C LYS A 107 -12.07 0.69 4.34
N ILE A 108 -13.17 0.34 3.68
CA ILE A 108 -14.31 1.23 3.49
C ILE A 108 -15.29 1.03 4.65
N LEU A 109 -15.69 2.12 5.32
CA LEU A 109 -16.56 2.12 6.50
C LEU A 109 -18.04 2.37 6.16
N ASP A 110 -18.36 2.57 4.88
CA ASP A 110 -19.71 2.82 4.37
C ASP A 110 -19.92 2.05 3.07
N GLN A 111 -21.06 2.16 2.43
CA GLN A 111 -21.40 1.44 1.21
C GLN A 111 -21.56 2.37 0.01
N VAL A 112 -21.10 1.90 -1.16
CA VAL A 112 -21.39 2.57 -2.43
C VAL A 112 -22.81 2.19 -2.89
N HIS A 113 -23.69 3.19 -2.94
CA HIS A 113 -25.06 3.03 -3.38
C HIS A 113 -25.23 3.41 -4.85
N PHE A 114 -26.07 2.65 -5.55
CA PHE A 114 -26.46 2.89 -6.93
C PHE A 114 -27.96 3.14 -7.03
N VAL A 115 -28.38 3.80 -8.10
CA VAL A 115 -29.79 3.85 -8.47
C VAL A 115 -30.28 2.45 -8.77
N THR A 116 -31.45 2.09 -8.25
CA THR A 116 -32.05 0.74 -8.38
C THR A 116 -32.01 0.22 -9.82
N GLY A 117 -31.47 -0.98 -10.00
CA GLY A 117 -31.37 -1.63 -11.31
C GLY A 117 -30.39 -0.97 -12.31
N SER A 118 -29.53 -0.05 -11.83
CA SER A 118 -28.64 0.75 -12.67
C SER A 118 -27.19 0.73 -12.15
N ALA A 119 -26.26 1.10 -13.01
CA ALA A 119 -24.87 1.40 -12.65
C ALA A 119 -24.68 2.89 -12.29
N LYS A 120 -25.72 3.71 -12.34
CA LYS A 120 -25.61 5.12 -11.97
C LYS A 120 -25.43 5.27 -10.46
N LEU A 121 -24.36 5.95 -10.05
CA LEU A 121 -24.07 6.26 -8.65
C LEU A 121 -25.17 7.10 -8.02
N ALA A 122 -25.59 6.73 -6.82
CA ALA A 122 -26.48 7.53 -6.02
C ALA A 122 -25.72 8.72 -5.39
N ARG A 123 -26.38 9.87 -5.23
CA ARG A 123 -25.75 11.06 -4.63
C ARG A 123 -25.21 10.82 -3.22
N SER A 124 -25.84 9.91 -2.46
CA SER A 124 -25.40 9.53 -1.12
C SER A 124 -23.98 8.96 -1.09
N SER A 125 -23.50 8.38 -2.19
CA SER A 125 -22.15 7.82 -2.30
C SER A 125 -21.06 8.85 -2.56
N ASN A 126 -21.43 10.08 -2.92
CA ASN A 126 -20.43 11.09 -3.30
C ASN A 126 -19.44 11.36 -2.17
N ALA A 127 -19.90 11.50 -0.93
CA ALA A 127 -19.03 11.78 0.22
C ALA A 127 -18.01 10.66 0.44
N LEU A 128 -18.42 9.39 0.33
CA LEU A 128 -17.54 8.24 0.42
C LEU A 128 -16.51 8.24 -0.73
N LEU A 129 -16.96 8.43 -1.96
CA LEU A 129 -16.09 8.42 -3.13
C LEU A 129 -15.12 9.62 -3.15
N ASP A 130 -15.54 10.77 -2.66
CA ASP A 130 -14.67 11.93 -2.47
C ASP A 130 -13.60 11.67 -1.41
N ASN A 131 -13.96 10.96 -0.34
CA ASN A 131 -13.00 10.56 0.69
C ASN A 131 -11.99 9.54 0.15
N ILE A 132 -12.42 8.52 -0.60
CA ILE A 132 -11.53 7.56 -1.27
C ILE A 132 -10.56 8.29 -2.21
N ALA A 133 -11.06 9.21 -3.04
CA ALA A 133 -10.23 9.97 -3.96
C ALA A 133 -9.17 10.80 -3.22
N ARG A 134 -9.55 11.48 -2.13
CA ARG A 134 -8.62 12.28 -1.31
C ARG A 134 -7.50 11.41 -0.74
N VAL A 135 -7.85 10.28 -0.13
CA VAL A 135 -6.87 9.33 0.43
C VAL A 135 -5.93 8.83 -0.67
N MET A 136 -6.45 8.42 -1.82
CA MET A 136 -5.61 7.97 -2.93
C MET A 136 -4.71 9.07 -3.52
N LEU A 137 -5.11 10.34 -3.45
CA LEU A 137 -4.30 11.46 -3.93
C LEU A 137 -3.20 11.84 -2.92
N ALA A 138 -3.47 11.71 -1.63
CA ALA A 138 -2.48 11.92 -0.58
C ALA A 138 -1.46 10.76 -0.52
N HIS A 139 -1.88 9.54 -0.83
CA HIS A 139 -1.08 8.32 -0.74
C HIS A 139 -0.70 7.77 -2.12
N LEU A 140 0.41 8.24 -2.67
CA LEU A 140 0.90 7.81 -3.99
C LEU A 140 1.48 6.40 -3.97
N GLU A 141 1.91 5.91 -2.82
CA GLU A 141 2.39 4.54 -2.59
C GLU A 141 1.28 3.50 -2.77
N ILE A 142 0.01 3.87 -2.62
CA ILE A 142 -1.14 3.02 -3.00
C ILE A 142 -1.23 3.02 -4.54
N TRP A 143 -0.37 2.27 -5.18
CA TRP A 143 -0.17 2.34 -6.63
C TRP A 143 -1.25 1.64 -7.45
N LYS A 144 -2.04 0.69 -6.86
CA LYS A 144 -3.11 0.00 -7.58
C LYS A 144 -4.26 -0.43 -6.66
N VAL A 145 -5.47 -0.01 -7.00
CA VAL A 145 -6.71 -0.37 -6.32
C VAL A 145 -7.64 -1.12 -7.26
N LYS A 146 -8.12 -2.29 -6.83
CA LYS A 146 -9.17 -3.03 -7.53
C LYS A 146 -10.53 -2.60 -6.99
N VAL A 147 -11.42 -2.21 -7.88
CA VAL A 147 -12.81 -1.88 -7.57
C VAL A 147 -13.67 -3.07 -8.00
N GLU A 148 -14.06 -3.88 -7.04
CA GLU A 148 -14.79 -5.12 -7.27
C GLU A 148 -16.30 -4.92 -7.07
N GLY A 149 -17.09 -5.26 -8.07
CA GLY A 149 -18.54 -5.15 -8.05
C GLY A 149 -19.20 -6.52 -7.97
N TYR A 150 -20.24 -6.61 -7.15
CA TYR A 150 -21.05 -7.81 -6.97
C TYR A 150 -22.54 -7.48 -7.13
N THR A 151 -23.37 -8.49 -7.42
CA THR A 151 -24.83 -8.41 -7.37
C THR A 151 -25.38 -9.54 -6.50
N ASP A 152 -26.64 -9.41 -6.13
CA ASP A 152 -27.40 -10.58 -5.65
C ASP A 152 -27.65 -11.58 -6.79
N ASN A 153 -28.29 -12.69 -6.48
CA ASN A 153 -28.66 -13.74 -7.42
C ASN A 153 -30.03 -13.52 -8.10
N VAL A 154 -30.61 -12.34 -7.95
CA VAL A 154 -31.88 -12.00 -8.59
C VAL A 154 -31.65 -11.59 -10.04
N GLY A 155 -32.25 -12.33 -10.99
CA GLY A 155 -32.15 -12.06 -12.43
C GLY A 155 -31.33 -13.08 -13.19
N LYS A 156 -30.92 -12.70 -14.42
CA LYS A 156 -30.10 -13.58 -15.28
C LYS A 156 -28.61 -13.37 -14.99
N PRO A 157 -27.81 -14.45 -14.88
CA PRO A 157 -26.36 -14.35 -14.61
C PRO A 157 -25.63 -13.37 -15.53
N ASP A 158 -25.86 -13.44 -16.85
CA ASP A 158 -25.19 -12.53 -17.81
C ASP A 158 -25.55 -11.07 -17.59
N LYS A 159 -26.78 -10.77 -17.15
CA LYS A 159 -27.21 -9.40 -16.82
C LYS A 159 -26.54 -8.93 -15.51
N ASN A 160 -26.44 -9.82 -14.53
CA ASN A 160 -25.78 -9.52 -13.25
C ASN A 160 -24.28 -9.31 -13.45
N GLN A 161 -23.63 -10.12 -14.30
CA GLN A 161 -22.23 -9.93 -14.67
C GLN A 161 -22.02 -8.53 -15.25
N LYS A 162 -22.79 -8.17 -16.28
CA LYS A 162 -22.67 -6.85 -16.92
C LYS A 162 -23.03 -5.68 -16.00
N LEU A 163 -24.00 -5.88 -15.09
CA LEU A 163 -24.36 -4.84 -14.11
C LEU A 163 -23.24 -4.59 -13.11
N SER A 164 -22.60 -5.64 -12.61
CA SER A 164 -21.48 -5.53 -11.67
C SER A 164 -20.26 -4.86 -12.33
N GLU A 165 -19.92 -5.23 -13.56
CA GLU A 165 -18.86 -4.58 -14.36
C GLU A 165 -19.14 -3.09 -14.55
N ASN A 166 -20.36 -2.73 -14.98
CA ASN A 166 -20.73 -1.33 -15.19
C ASN A 166 -20.72 -0.53 -13.87
N ARG A 167 -21.08 -1.14 -12.74
CA ARG A 167 -21.03 -0.49 -11.41
C ARG A 167 -19.59 -0.21 -10.99
N SER A 168 -18.70 -1.20 -11.09
CA SER A 168 -17.27 -1.00 -10.80
C SER A 168 -16.68 0.06 -11.71
N GLN A 169 -17.02 0.05 -13.00
CA GLN A 169 -16.56 1.03 -13.96
C GLN A 169 -17.04 2.46 -13.60
N SER A 170 -18.29 2.61 -13.16
CA SER A 170 -18.83 3.91 -12.75
C SER A 170 -18.10 4.49 -11.52
N VAL A 171 -17.65 3.63 -10.60
CA VAL A 171 -16.81 4.05 -9.46
C VAL A 171 -15.44 4.51 -9.95
N VAL A 172 -14.78 3.74 -10.82
CA VAL A 172 -13.49 4.10 -11.42
C VAL A 172 -13.59 5.44 -12.15
N GLU A 173 -14.60 5.64 -12.99
CA GLU A 173 -14.82 6.89 -13.71
C GLU A 173 -15.01 8.10 -12.76
N TYR A 174 -15.71 7.88 -11.65
CA TYR A 174 -15.86 8.93 -10.62
C TYR A 174 -14.52 9.30 -10.00
N LEU A 175 -13.71 8.30 -9.59
CA LEU A 175 -12.40 8.53 -8.99
C LEU A 175 -11.43 9.20 -9.97
N VAL A 176 -11.42 8.79 -11.23
CA VAL A 176 -10.63 9.45 -12.30
C VAL A 176 -11.06 10.91 -12.47
N LYS A 177 -12.36 11.19 -12.48
CA LYS A 177 -12.88 12.58 -12.53
C LYS A 177 -12.44 13.42 -11.33
N LYS A 178 -12.15 12.80 -10.18
CA LYS A 178 -11.61 13.46 -8.98
C LYS A 178 -10.08 13.60 -8.99
N GLY A 179 -9.41 13.15 -10.04
CA GLY A 179 -7.97 13.32 -10.24
C GLY A 179 -7.12 12.09 -9.98
N VAL A 180 -7.72 10.96 -9.58
CA VAL A 180 -6.96 9.71 -9.41
C VAL A 180 -6.53 9.20 -10.79
N ALA A 181 -5.25 8.87 -10.94
CA ALA A 181 -4.70 8.40 -12.19
C ALA A 181 -5.34 7.06 -12.63
N PRO A 182 -5.82 6.93 -13.88
CA PRO A 182 -6.55 5.74 -14.34
C PRO A 182 -5.76 4.43 -14.19
N GLU A 183 -4.45 4.46 -14.36
CA GLU A 183 -3.56 3.31 -14.24
C GLU A 183 -3.50 2.73 -12.82
N ARG A 184 -3.88 3.51 -11.81
CA ARG A 184 -4.01 3.10 -10.41
C ARG A 184 -5.32 2.38 -10.09
N LEU A 185 -6.24 2.31 -11.04
CA LEU A 185 -7.60 1.79 -10.83
C LEU A 185 -7.90 0.64 -11.78
N GLN A 186 -8.54 -0.39 -11.27
CA GLN A 186 -9.01 -1.52 -12.06
C GLN A 186 -10.44 -1.87 -11.68
N ALA A 187 -11.38 -1.78 -12.62
CA ALA A 187 -12.75 -2.23 -12.43
C ALA A 187 -12.86 -3.75 -12.70
N ILE A 188 -13.53 -4.47 -11.81
CA ILE A 188 -13.80 -5.90 -11.94
C ILE A 188 -15.27 -6.15 -11.56
N GLY A 189 -16.03 -6.82 -12.41
CA GLY A 189 -17.37 -7.32 -12.07
C GLY A 189 -17.33 -8.82 -11.83
N HIS A 190 -17.99 -9.27 -10.78
CA HIS A 190 -18.12 -10.69 -10.42
C HIS A 190 -19.56 -11.20 -10.58
N GLY A 191 -20.49 -10.34 -10.98
CA GLY A 191 -21.91 -10.72 -11.09
C GLY A 191 -22.45 -11.22 -9.76
N GLN A 192 -23.11 -12.37 -9.80
CA GLN A 192 -23.65 -13.04 -8.63
C GLN A 192 -22.71 -14.10 -8.03
N ASP A 193 -21.51 -14.26 -8.60
CA ASP A 193 -20.52 -15.23 -8.13
C ASP A 193 -19.78 -14.69 -6.91
N ASN A 194 -19.54 -15.58 -5.92
CA ASN A 194 -18.85 -15.25 -4.66
C ASN A 194 -19.43 -14.02 -3.94
N PRO A 195 -20.73 -14.04 -3.58
CA PRO A 195 -21.37 -12.90 -2.96
C PRO A 195 -20.69 -12.54 -1.62
N ILE A 196 -20.47 -11.25 -1.38
CA ILE A 196 -19.89 -10.72 -0.12
C ILE A 196 -20.84 -10.93 1.06
N GLY A 197 -22.16 -11.08 0.80
CA GLY A 197 -23.21 -11.28 1.80
C GLY A 197 -24.03 -12.55 1.56
N ASP A 198 -24.80 -12.97 2.56
CA ASP A 198 -25.72 -14.10 2.44
C ASP A 198 -26.93 -13.70 1.57
N ASN A 199 -27.02 -14.28 0.37
CA ASN A 199 -28.15 -14.10 -0.56
C ASN A 199 -29.49 -14.61 -0.01
N LYS A 200 -29.52 -15.27 1.16
CA LYS A 200 -30.73 -15.78 1.81
C LYS A 200 -31.55 -14.70 2.53
N THR A 201 -31.00 -13.52 2.72
CA THR A 201 -31.60 -12.43 3.52
C THR A 201 -32.04 -11.21 2.69
N ALA A 202 -32.11 -11.32 1.37
CA ALA A 202 -32.70 -10.27 0.54
C ALA A 202 -34.18 -10.08 0.91
N LYS A 203 -34.47 -9.07 1.70
CA LYS A 203 -35.82 -8.52 1.92
C LYS A 203 -35.97 -7.23 1.15
#